data_b0ea8eeeaabcab179515df67fbf4a0c5
#
_entry.id   b0ea8eeeaabcab179515df67fbf4a0c5
#
_cell.length_a   1.000
_cell.length_b   1.000
_cell.length_c   1.000
_cell.angle_alpha   90.00
_cell.angle_beta   90.00
_cell.angle_gamma   90.00
#
_symmetry.space_group_name_H-M   'P 1'
#
loop_
_entity.id
_entity.type
_entity.pdbx_description
1 polymer ?
#
loop_
_entity_poly.entity_id
_entity_poly.type
_entity_poly.pdbx_seq_one_letter_code
_entity_poly.pdbx_strand_id
1 'polypeptide(L)'
;MFPVGIDVSKNTLDICMLYDGIKGRIKTRNIQNNRHSVENILRWLRLQHCSPEDVHVVMEATGVYHEQLATELHDAGFRVSLANPHRSREFARGMGIMTKTDKVDAYMLACYAFLKKPHRWEPPAPEIRYLGALLRRRDVLLGDALREENRLEKYLSTDTPADIISSCRRMAQLLREEISNIERQI
;
A
#
# COMPACT_ATOMS: atom_id res chain seq x y z
N MET A 1 -13.07 2.58 21.79
CA MET A 1 -12.67 2.21 20.42
C MET A 1 -11.36 1.43 20.52
N PHE A 2 -11.36 0.18 20.09
CA PHE A 2 -10.20 -0.71 20.18
C PHE A 2 -9.22 -0.41 19.05
N PRO A 3 -7.93 -0.20 19.34
CA PRO A 3 -6.91 -0.01 18.32
C PRO A 3 -6.63 -1.32 17.58
N VAL A 4 -6.69 -1.27 16.25
CA VAL A 4 -6.40 -2.40 15.37
C VAL A 4 -5.31 -1.98 14.39
N GLY A 5 -4.22 -2.73 14.35
CA GLY A 5 -3.18 -2.58 13.34
C GLY A 5 -3.32 -3.68 12.29
N ILE A 6 -3.19 -3.32 11.03
CA ILE A 6 -3.16 -4.29 9.92
C ILE A 6 -1.89 -4.06 9.12
N ASP A 7 -1.01 -5.06 9.09
CA ASP A 7 0.07 -5.12 8.12
C ASP A 7 -0.43 -5.77 6.83
N VAL A 8 -0.24 -5.05 5.72
CA VAL A 8 -0.83 -5.40 4.42
C VAL A 8 0.26 -5.87 3.47
N SER A 9 0.23 -7.15 3.13
CA SER A 9 1.06 -7.71 2.07
C SER A 9 0.22 -8.06 0.83
N LYS A 10 0.90 -8.46 -0.24
CA LYS A 10 0.23 -8.90 -1.47
C LYS A 10 -0.78 -10.02 -1.23
N ASN A 11 -0.42 -11.01 -0.41
CA ASN A 11 -1.17 -12.25 -0.26
C ASN A 11 -1.86 -12.39 1.09
N THR A 12 -1.40 -11.67 2.11
CA THR A 12 -1.87 -11.84 3.50
C THR A 12 -2.06 -10.50 4.19
N LEU A 13 -2.95 -10.52 5.19
CA LEU A 13 -3.15 -9.45 6.15
C LEU A 13 -2.86 -10.01 7.53
N ASP A 14 -1.90 -9.41 8.24
CA ASP A 14 -1.66 -9.67 9.64
C ASP A 14 -2.36 -8.60 10.48
N ILE A 15 -3.22 -9.03 11.39
CA ILE A 15 -4.12 -8.17 12.15
C ILE A 15 -3.79 -8.31 13.63
N CYS A 16 -3.66 -7.19 14.32
CA CYS A 16 -3.50 -7.13 15.78
C CYS A 16 -4.49 -6.14 16.38
N MET A 17 -5.22 -6.57 17.40
CA MET A 17 -6.17 -5.75 18.18
C MET A 17 -5.73 -5.68 19.63
N LEU A 18 -5.71 -4.48 20.19
CA LEU A 18 -5.40 -4.23 21.60
C LEU A 18 -6.69 -4.07 22.41
N TYR A 19 -6.84 -4.81 23.52
CA TYR A 19 -7.99 -4.68 24.42
C TYR A 19 -7.72 -3.74 25.60
N ASP A 20 -6.62 -3.97 26.30
CA ASP A 20 -6.32 -3.34 27.56
C ASP A 20 -5.04 -2.48 27.46
N GLY A 21 -4.87 -1.77 26.34
CA GLY A 21 -3.68 -0.97 26.07
C GLY A 21 -2.48 -1.80 25.61
N ILE A 22 -1.31 -1.16 25.53
CA ILE A 22 -0.10 -1.71 24.89
C ILE A 22 0.43 -2.97 25.61
N LYS A 23 0.38 -3.00 26.96
CA LYS A 23 0.87 -4.14 27.75
C LYS A 23 -0.24 -5.11 28.12
N GLY A 24 -1.45 -4.87 27.63
CA GLY A 24 -2.61 -5.66 27.95
C GLY A 24 -2.82 -6.85 27.01
N ARG A 25 -4.03 -7.38 27.06
CA ARG A 25 -4.43 -8.50 26.20
C ARG A 25 -4.52 -8.08 24.74
N ILE A 26 -3.95 -8.89 23.87
CA ILE A 26 -4.04 -8.71 22.41
C ILE A 26 -4.74 -9.89 21.75
N LYS A 27 -5.32 -9.65 20.60
CA LYS A 27 -5.82 -10.69 19.68
C LYS A 27 -5.20 -10.48 18.34
N THR A 28 -4.71 -11.57 17.73
CA THR A 28 -4.10 -11.53 16.41
C THR A 28 -4.83 -12.47 15.45
N ARG A 29 -4.81 -12.14 14.19
CA ARG A 29 -5.34 -12.96 13.12
C ARG A 29 -4.51 -12.76 11.86
N ASN A 30 -4.24 -13.84 11.15
CA ASN A 30 -3.74 -13.80 9.79
C ASN A 30 -4.85 -14.27 8.86
N ILE A 31 -5.10 -13.54 7.77
CA ILE A 31 -6.07 -13.88 6.74
C ILE A 31 -5.47 -13.63 5.35
N GLN A 32 -6.05 -14.25 4.32
CA GLN A 32 -5.65 -13.98 2.95
C GLN A 32 -6.12 -12.59 2.51
N ASN A 33 -5.26 -11.86 1.77
CA ASN A 33 -5.60 -10.59 1.15
C ASN A 33 -6.28 -10.84 -0.20
N ASN A 34 -7.61 -10.86 -0.19
CA ASN A 34 -8.44 -11.09 -1.38
C ASN A 34 -9.80 -10.38 -1.23
N ARG A 35 -10.68 -10.54 -2.21
CA ARG A 35 -12.02 -9.93 -2.24
C ARG A 35 -12.92 -10.22 -1.02
N HIS A 36 -12.56 -11.19 -0.18
CA HIS A 36 -13.30 -11.53 1.03
C HIS A 36 -12.64 -11.00 2.30
N SER A 37 -11.60 -10.16 2.18
CA SER A 37 -10.83 -9.66 3.33
C SER A 37 -11.71 -8.95 4.35
N VAL A 38 -12.53 -8.01 3.90
CA VAL A 38 -13.43 -7.24 4.79
C VAL A 38 -14.46 -8.16 5.45
N GLU A 39 -15.05 -9.08 4.71
CA GLU A 39 -16.00 -10.06 5.28
C GLU A 39 -15.33 -10.92 6.38
N ASN A 40 -14.11 -11.38 6.15
CA ASN A 40 -13.34 -12.16 7.13
C ASN A 40 -12.97 -11.33 8.36
N ILE A 41 -12.63 -10.04 8.19
CA ILE A 41 -12.39 -9.11 9.29
C ILE A 41 -13.68 -8.90 10.11
N LEU A 42 -14.81 -8.63 9.45
CA LEU A 42 -16.11 -8.48 10.11
C LEU A 42 -16.50 -9.73 10.90
N ARG A 43 -16.33 -10.92 10.30
CA ARG A 43 -16.58 -12.20 10.98
C ARG A 43 -15.69 -12.38 12.21
N TRP A 44 -14.41 -12.05 12.08
CA TRP A 44 -13.47 -12.11 13.19
C TRP A 44 -13.82 -11.14 14.32
N LEU A 45 -14.20 -9.89 14.00
CA LEU A 45 -14.64 -8.89 14.99
C LEU A 45 -15.90 -9.33 15.73
N ARG A 46 -16.88 -9.91 15.04
CA ARG A 46 -18.10 -10.47 15.69
C ARG A 46 -17.76 -11.52 16.73
N LEU A 47 -16.76 -12.38 16.49
CA LEU A 47 -16.26 -13.34 17.48
C LEU A 47 -15.59 -12.66 18.69
N GLN A 48 -15.23 -11.37 18.56
CA GLN A 48 -14.70 -10.56 19.65
C GLN A 48 -15.78 -9.66 20.27
N HIS A 49 -17.04 -9.82 19.87
CA HIS A 49 -18.17 -8.97 20.29
C HIS A 49 -17.97 -7.48 19.95
N CYS A 50 -17.33 -7.21 18.80
CA CYS A 50 -17.05 -5.87 18.30
C CYS A 50 -17.73 -5.64 16.95
N SER A 51 -18.17 -4.40 16.73
CA SER A 51 -18.64 -3.88 15.44
C SER A 51 -17.56 -3.02 14.76
N PRO A 52 -17.70 -2.61 13.49
CA PRO A 52 -16.80 -1.68 12.84
C PRO A 52 -16.62 -0.36 13.59
N GLU A 53 -17.69 0.13 14.24
CA GLU A 53 -17.70 1.40 15.00
C GLU A 53 -16.85 1.33 16.29
N ASP A 54 -16.64 0.11 16.82
CA ASP A 54 -15.90 -0.11 18.06
C ASP A 54 -14.37 -0.08 17.84
N VAL A 55 -13.90 -0.11 16.59
CA VAL A 55 -12.48 -0.25 16.29
C VAL A 55 -11.93 0.93 15.49
N HIS A 56 -10.66 1.21 15.70
CA HIS A 56 -9.87 2.15 14.91
C HIS A 56 -8.77 1.37 14.20
N VAL A 57 -8.91 1.19 12.90
CA VAL A 57 -7.95 0.47 12.06
C VAL A 57 -6.85 1.41 11.61
N VAL A 58 -5.59 1.01 11.82
CA VAL A 58 -4.41 1.70 11.27
C VAL A 58 -3.63 0.71 10.42
N MET A 59 -3.28 1.13 9.21
CA MET A 59 -2.38 0.40 8.31
C MET A 59 -1.33 1.35 7.73
N GLU A 60 -0.20 0.80 7.27
CA GLU A 60 0.87 1.59 6.67
C GLU A 60 0.57 1.85 5.19
N ALA A 61 0.81 3.08 4.73
CA ALA A 61 0.65 3.48 3.33
C ALA A 61 1.83 2.97 2.48
N THR A 62 1.96 1.64 2.31
CA THR A 62 3.01 1.00 1.53
C THR A 62 2.45 0.31 0.29
N GLY A 63 3.01 0.65 -0.88
CA GLY A 63 2.60 0.06 -2.15
C GLY A 63 1.15 0.34 -2.52
N VAL A 64 0.56 -0.53 -3.36
CA VAL A 64 -0.82 -0.38 -3.89
C VAL A 64 -1.85 -1.24 -3.15
N TYR A 65 -1.40 -2.22 -2.35
CA TYR A 65 -2.29 -3.22 -1.76
C TYR A 65 -3.15 -2.69 -0.63
N HIS A 66 -2.72 -1.63 0.06
CA HIS A 66 -3.48 -1.02 1.15
C HIS A 66 -4.63 -0.14 0.65
N GLU A 67 -4.54 0.46 -0.56
CA GLU A 67 -5.54 1.43 -1.05
C GLU A 67 -6.93 0.81 -1.20
N GLN A 68 -7.01 -0.39 -1.79
CA GLN A 68 -8.27 -1.10 -1.95
C GLN A 68 -8.86 -1.50 -0.60
N LEU A 69 -8.06 -2.12 0.27
CA LEU A 69 -8.52 -2.55 1.60
C LEU A 69 -8.99 -1.36 2.44
N ALA A 70 -8.26 -0.23 2.41
CA ALA A 70 -8.63 0.98 3.14
C ALA A 70 -9.99 1.52 2.68
N THR A 71 -10.23 1.54 1.36
CA THR A 71 -11.50 1.97 0.77
C THR A 71 -12.64 1.03 1.19
N GLU A 72 -12.45 -0.28 1.03
CA GLU A 72 -13.46 -1.28 1.39
C GLU A 72 -13.81 -1.27 2.88
N LEU A 73 -12.80 -1.08 3.76
CA LEU A 73 -13.03 -0.94 5.20
C LEU A 73 -13.75 0.37 5.54
N HIS A 74 -13.39 1.47 4.89
CA HIS A 74 -14.08 2.75 5.05
C HIS A 74 -15.56 2.62 4.67
N ASP A 75 -15.86 2.01 3.52
CA ASP A 75 -17.23 1.80 3.03
C ASP A 75 -18.03 0.84 3.92
N ALA A 76 -17.35 -0.08 4.60
CA ALA A 76 -17.94 -0.95 5.62
C ALA A 76 -18.14 -0.27 7.00
N GLY A 77 -17.89 1.03 7.10
CA GLY A 77 -18.13 1.84 8.31
C GLY A 77 -16.98 1.86 9.34
N PHE A 78 -15.82 1.33 8.99
CA PHE A 78 -14.66 1.40 9.88
C PHE A 78 -14.07 2.80 9.96
N ARG A 79 -13.55 3.16 11.13
CA ARG A 79 -12.60 4.25 11.25
C ARG A 79 -11.22 3.76 10.78
N VAL A 80 -10.78 4.23 9.62
CA VAL A 80 -9.49 3.88 9.03
C VAL A 80 -8.53 5.06 9.15
N SER A 81 -7.26 4.79 9.38
CA SER A 81 -6.16 5.77 9.27
C SER A 81 -4.97 5.13 8.56
N LEU A 82 -4.30 5.92 7.73
CA LEU A 82 -3.08 5.51 7.05
C LEU A 82 -1.86 6.15 7.73
N ALA A 83 -0.96 5.30 8.21
CA ALA A 83 0.30 5.74 8.80
C ALA A 83 1.35 5.99 7.70
N ASN A 84 2.07 7.10 7.80
CA ASN A 84 3.20 7.34 6.93
C ASN A 84 4.34 6.37 7.29
N PRO A 85 4.96 5.67 6.31
CA PRO A 85 5.99 4.66 6.52
C PRO A 85 7.21 5.17 7.29
N HIS A 86 7.60 6.42 7.10
CA HIS A 86 8.72 7.00 7.84
C HIS A 86 8.35 7.19 9.31
N ARG A 87 7.17 7.76 9.58
CA ARG A 87 6.70 8.00 10.95
C ARG A 87 6.42 6.71 11.72
N SER A 88 5.90 5.67 11.06
CA SER A 88 5.67 4.36 11.70
C SER A 88 6.99 3.69 12.08
N ARG A 89 8.02 3.79 11.22
CA ARG A 89 9.37 3.28 11.52
C ARG A 89 10.05 4.03 12.68
N GLU A 90 9.95 5.36 12.71
CA GLU A 90 10.48 6.15 13.85
C GLU A 90 9.76 5.80 15.15
N PHE A 91 8.45 5.61 15.10
CA PHE A 91 7.66 5.19 16.24
C PHE A 91 8.08 3.81 16.73
N ALA A 92 8.27 2.83 15.85
CA ALA A 92 8.78 1.50 16.19
C ALA A 92 10.13 1.56 16.89
N ARG A 93 11.08 2.36 16.36
CA ARG A 93 12.39 2.60 16.99
C ARG A 93 12.25 3.19 18.38
N GLY A 94 11.39 4.18 18.53
CA GLY A 94 11.14 4.83 19.84
C GLY A 94 10.52 3.87 20.87
N MET A 95 9.80 2.84 20.42
CA MET A 95 9.27 1.77 21.28
C MET A 95 10.26 0.63 21.55
N GLY A 96 11.47 0.66 20.96
CA GLY A 96 12.44 -0.42 21.08
C GLY A 96 12.09 -1.66 20.28
N ILE A 97 11.18 -1.56 19.31
CA ILE A 97 10.79 -2.66 18.43
C ILE A 97 11.80 -2.74 17.29
N MET A 98 12.76 -3.66 17.42
CA MET A 98 13.86 -3.85 16.46
C MET A 98 13.63 -5.03 15.51
N THR A 99 12.77 -5.97 15.89
CA THR A 99 12.48 -7.17 15.10
C THR A 99 11.39 -6.86 14.07
N LYS A 100 11.65 -7.17 12.81
CA LYS A 100 10.69 -7.00 11.73
C LYS A 100 10.06 -8.34 11.37
N THR A 101 8.79 -8.50 11.68
CA THR A 101 7.91 -9.58 11.20
C THR A 101 6.52 -9.01 11.03
N ASP A 102 5.73 -9.57 10.12
CA ASP A 102 4.37 -9.07 9.79
C ASP A 102 3.48 -8.97 11.05
N LYS A 103 3.60 -9.92 11.98
CA LYS A 103 2.89 -9.89 13.27
C LYS A 103 3.34 -8.74 14.18
N VAL A 104 4.64 -8.48 14.22
CA VAL A 104 5.21 -7.38 15.01
C VAL A 104 4.84 -6.05 14.38
N ASP A 105 4.81 -5.96 13.05
CA ASP A 105 4.42 -4.76 12.34
C ASP A 105 2.92 -4.45 12.55
N ALA A 106 2.03 -5.45 12.52
CA ALA A 106 0.62 -5.29 12.88
C ALA A 106 0.44 -4.84 14.35
N TYR A 107 1.19 -5.41 15.29
CA TYR A 107 1.17 -4.97 16.69
C TYR A 107 1.66 -3.53 16.85
N MET A 108 2.74 -3.16 16.18
CA MET A 108 3.29 -1.80 16.19
C MET A 108 2.26 -0.79 15.67
N LEU A 109 1.53 -1.12 14.58
CA LEU A 109 0.47 -0.28 14.04
C LEU A 109 -0.72 -0.14 15.00
N ALA A 110 -1.07 -1.19 15.74
CA ALA A 110 -2.09 -1.11 16.79
C ALA A 110 -1.62 -0.20 17.96
N CYS A 111 -0.35 -0.29 18.37
CA CYS A 111 0.24 0.62 19.36
C CYS A 111 0.26 2.07 18.84
N TYR A 112 0.57 2.26 17.55
CA TYR A 112 0.53 3.57 16.92
C TYR A 112 -0.90 4.15 16.93
N ALA A 113 -1.91 3.35 16.63
CA ALA A 113 -3.32 3.74 16.75
C ALA A 113 -3.69 4.20 18.15
N PHE A 114 -3.24 3.45 19.16
CA PHE A 114 -3.53 3.75 20.58
C PHE A 114 -2.89 5.05 21.07
N LEU A 115 -1.57 5.23 20.80
CA LEU A 115 -0.80 6.35 21.34
C LEU A 115 -0.92 7.63 20.52
N LYS A 116 -0.93 7.51 19.19
CA LYS A 116 -0.90 8.67 18.29
C LYS A 116 -2.28 9.12 17.86
N LYS A 117 -3.28 8.24 17.91
CA LYS A 117 -4.67 8.53 17.50
C LYS A 117 -4.71 9.27 16.16
N PRO A 118 -4.12 8.69 15.08
CA PRO A 118 -3.97 9.39 13.81
C PRO A 118 -5.33 9.83 13.25
N HIS A 119 -5.29 10.87 12.41
CA HIS A 119 -6.50 11.37 11.76
C HIS A 119 -7.20 10.28 10.94
N ARG A 120 -8.53 10.34 10.92
CA ARG A 120 -9.33 9.49 10.04
C ARG A 120 -8.93 9.79 8.59
N TRP A 121 -8.66 8.72 7.85
CA TRP A 121 -8.48 8.77 6.42
C TRP A 121 -9.84 8.68 5.72
N GLU A 122 -10.00 9.46 4.67
CA GLU A 122 -11.14 9.42 3.77
C GLU A 122 -10.65 9.09 2.37
N PRO A 123 -11.36 8.22 1.63
CA PRO A 123 -10.96 7.87 0.29
C PRO A 123 -10.97 9.12 -0.60
N PRO A 124 -9.91 9.37 -1.38
CA PRO A 124 -9.92 10.44 -2.36
C PRO A 124 -11.06 10.24 -3.37
N ALA A 125 -11.58 11.34 -3.91
CA ALA A 125 -12.58 11.28 -4.97
C ALA A 125 -12.12 10.36 -6.12
N PRO A 126 -13.06 9.67 -6.82
CA PRO A 126 -12.71 8.74 -7.91
C PRO A 126 -11.83 9.38 -8.98
N GLU A 127 -12.05 10.66 -9.31
CA GLU A 127 -11.28 11.43 -10.28
C GLU A 127 -9.84 11.61 -9.83
N ILE A 128 -9.62 11.89 -8.55
CA ILE A 128 -8.27 12.02 -7.96
C ILE A 128 -7.54 10.68 -7.95
N ARG A 129 -8.25 9.58 -7.68
CA ARG A 129 -7.66 8.23 -7.74
C ARG A 129 -7.27 7.88 -9.18
N TYR A 130 -8.13 8.20 -10.15
CA TYR A 130 -7.87 7.99 -11.57
C TYR A 130 -6.66 8.80 -12.05
N LEU A 131 -6.63 10.10 -11.75
CA LEU A 131 -5.48 10.97 -12.04
C LEU A 131 -4.19 10.42 -11.43
N GLY A 132 -4.23 10.00 -10.16
CA GLY A 132 -3.08 9.38 -9.50
C GLY A 132 -2.60 8.10 -10.19
N ALA A 133 -3.51 7.29 -10.74
CA ALA A 133 -3.15 6.10 -11.51
C ALA A 133 -2.49 6.45 -12.85
N LEU A 134 -2.99 7.46 -13.57
CA LEU A 134 -2.39 7.96 -14.81
C LEU A 134 -0.97 8.51 -14.56
N LEU A 135 -0.78 9.32 -13.53
CA LEU A 135 0.52 9.87 -13.17
C LEU A 135 1.53 8.78 -12.84
N ARG A 136 1.16 7.80 -12.01
CA ARG A 136 2.03 6.64 -11.71
C ARG A 136 2.38 5.85 -12.96
N ARG A 137 1.42 5.63 -13.87
CA ARG A 137 1.67 4.92 -15.13
C ARG A 137 2.64 5.70 -16.02
N ARG A 138 2.44 7.01 -16.16
CA ARG A 138 3.35 7.89 -16.91
C ARG A 138 4.77 7.81 -16.38
N ASP A 139 4.96 7.90 -15.06
CA ASP A 139 6.29 7.89 -14.45
C ASP A 139 7.04 6.56 -14.68
N VAL A 140 6.32 5.44 -14.66
CA VAL A 140 6.88 4.12 -15.03
C VAL A 140 7.32 4.12 -16.49
N LEU A 141 6.47 4.59 -17.41
CA LEU A 141 6.78 4.63 -18.84
C LEU A 141 7.96 5.56 -19.16
N LEU A 142 8.07 6.71 -18.49
CA LEU A 142 9.23 7.60 -18.61
C LEU A 142 10.52 6.90 -18.18
N GLY A 143 10.48 6.16 -17.07
CA GLY A 143 11.64 5.36 -16.63
C GLY A 143 12.00 4.24 -17.61
N ASP A 144 11.01 3.58 -18.23
CA ASP A 144 11.25 2.56 -19.25
C ASP A 144 11.82 3.18 -20.53
N ALA A 145 11.32 4.32 -20.98
CA ALA A 145 11.82 5.04 -22.15
C ALA A 145 13.29 5.45 -21.97
N LEU A 146 13.63 6.02 -20.81
CA LEU A 146 15.02 6.37 -20.49
C LEU A 146 15.95 5.15 -20.50
N ARG A 147 15.49 4.02 -19.95
CA ARG A 147 16.27 2.78 -19.98
C ARG A 147 16.51 2.28 -21.40
N GLU A 148 15.52 2.40 -22.26
CA GLU A 148 15.62 1.97 -23.66
C GLU A 148 16.49 2.91 -24.49
N GLU A 149 16.42 4.21 -24.25
CA GLU A 149 17.31 5.20 -24.88
C GLU A 149 18.79 4.99 -24.48
N ASN A 150 19.06 4.72 -23.22
CA ASN A 150 20.41 4.39 -22.75
C ASN A 150 20.95 3.07 -23.37
N ARG A 151 20.06 2.08 -23.61
CA ARG A 151 20.45 0.85 -24.34
C ARG A 151 20.78 1.15 -25.80
N LEU A 152 19.95 1.95 -26.45
CA LEU A 152 20.15 2.34 -27.85
C LEU A 152 21.49 3.08 -28.03
N GLU A 153 21.82 4.01 -27.14
CA GLU A 153 23.11 4.71 -27.16
C GLU A 153 24.29 3.76 -27.08
N LYS A 154 24.23 2.77 -26.16
CA LYS A 154 25.28 1.74 -26.02
C LYS A 154 25.37 0.88 -27.28
N TYR A 155 24.25 0.44 -27.86
CA TYR A 155 24.26 -0.39 -29.06
C TYR A 155 24.79 0.36 -30.30
N LEU A 156 24.59 1.66 -30.39
CA LEU A 156 25.14 2.49 -31.46
C LEU A 156 26.66 2.71 -31.32
N SER A 157 27.20 2.58 -30.11
CA SER A 157 28.63 2.72 -29.85
C SER A 157 29.42 1.40 -29.87
N THR A 158 28.73 0.27 -30.16
CA THR A 158 29.32 -1.07 -30.21
C THR A 158 29.00 -1.77 -31.52
N ASP A 159 29.68 -2.87 -31.82
CA ASP A 159 29.39 -3.71 -33.01
C ASP A 159 28.12 -4.57 -32.80
N THR A 160 26.99 -3.87 -32.57
CA THR A 160 25.70 -4.53 -32.36
C THR A 160 24.97 -4.76 -33.67
N PRO A 161 24.38 -5.95 -33.93
CA PRO A 161 23.62 -6.24 -35.12
C PRO A 161 22.48 -5.25 -35.38
N ALA A 162 22.24 -4.90 -36.65
CA ALA A 162 21.28 -3.86 -37.05
C ALA A 162 19.82 -4.20 -36.68
N ASP A 163 19.46 -5.47 -36.62
CA ASP A 163 18.14 -5.95 -36.18
C ASP A 163 17.88 -5.68 -34.69
N ILE A 164 18.89 -5.82 -33.85
CA ILE A 164 18.83 -5.48 -32.42
C ILE A 164 18.67 -3.96 -32.25
N ILE A 165 19.46 -3.15 -32.93
CA ILE A 165 19.33 -1.68 -32.94
C ILE A 165 17.92 -1.26 -33.39
N SER A 166 17.43 -1.87 -34.46
CA SER A 166 16.08 -1.61 -35.00
C SER A 166 14.97 -1.98 -34.00
N SER A 167 15.13 -3.09 -33.27
CA SER A 167 14.20 -3.51 -32.21
C SER A 167 14.16 -2.49 -31.06
N CYS A 168 15.31 -2.02 -30.61
CA CYS A 168 15.44 -1.02 -29.56
C CYS A 168 14.80 0.31 -29.96
N ARG A 169 15.00 0.78 -31.21
CA ARG A 169 14.36 1.99 -31.75
C ARG A 169 12.83 1.89 -31.75
N ARG A 170 12.29 0.75 -32.20
CA ARG A 170 10.83 0.53 -32.20
C ARG A 170 10.26 0.57 -30.78
N MET A 171 10.95 -0.05 -29.81
CA MET A 171 10.50 -0.03 -28.42
C MET A 171 10.51 1.38 -27.85
N ALA A 172 11.58 2.15 -28.07
CA ALA A 172 11.68 3.54 -27.61
C ALA A 172 10.57 4.42 -28.22
N GLN A 173 10.23 4.19 -29.49
CA GLN A 173 9.13 4.91 -30.15
C GLN A 173 7.78 4.55 -29.55
N LEU A 174 7.47 3.25 -29.35
CA LEU A 174 6.22 2.81 -28.73
C LEU A 174 6.04 3.38 -27.31
N LEU A 175 7.11 3.43 -26.53
CA LEU A 175 7.06 4.03 -25.18
C LEU A 175 6.73 5.52 -25.24
N ARG A 176 7.29 6.29 -26.17
CA ARG A 176 6.97 7.72 -26.36
C ARG A 176 5.52 7.94 -26.79
N GLU A 177 5.02 7.12 -27.70
CA GLU A 177 3.62 7.17 -28.14
C GLU A 177 2.67 6.90 -26.97
N GLU A 178 2.97 5.91 -26.15
CA GLU A 178 2.16 5.57 -24.98
C GLU A 178 2.22 6.64 -23.90
N ILE A 179 3.38 7.24 -23.66
CA ILE A 179 3.52 8.42 -22.76
C ILE A 179 2.60 9.54 -23.24
N SER A 180 2.65 9.88 -24.53
CA SER A 180 1.79 10.93 -25.11
C SER A 180 0.30 10.60 -24.98
N ASN A 181 -0.08 9.31 -25.11
CA ASN A 181 -1.45 8.86 -24.91
C ASN A 181 -1.94 9.07 -23.46
N ILE A 182 -1.09 8.76 -22.49
CA ILE A 182 -1.40 8.97 -21.06
C ILE A 182 -1.46 10.47 -20.73
N GLU A 183 -0.52 11.27 -21.23
CA GLU A 183 -0.49 12.71 -20.99
C GLU A 183 -1.71 13.45 -21.53
N ARG A 184 -2.33 12.95 -22.59
CA ARG A 184 -3.60 13.51 -23.10
C ARG A 184 -4.81 13.19 -22.25
N GLN A 185 -4.70 12.22 -21.34
CA GLN A 185 -5.77 11.86 -20.42
C GLN A 185 -5.63 12.54 -19.05
N ILE A 186 -4.44 13.10 -18.76
CA ILE A 186 -4.16 13.91 -17.57
C ILE A 186 -4.67 15.33 -17.77
#